data_a253bcdd03c40606a34ae58e4b950cdb
#
_entry.id   a253bcdd03c40606a34ae58e4b950cdb
#
_cell.length_a   1.000
_cell.length_b   1.000
_cell.length_c   1.000
_cell.angle_alpha   90.00
_cell.angle_beta   90.00
_cell.angle_gamma   90.00
#
_symmetry.space_group_name_H-M   'P 1'
#
loop_
_entity.id
_entity.type
_entity.pdbx_description
1 polymer ?
#
loop_
_entity_poly.entity_id
_entity_poly.type
_entity_poly.pdbx_seq_one_letter_code
_entity_poly.pdbx_strand_id
1 'polypeptide(L)'
;MKIISFNINSIRARPHQLEYIRDHLDPDVIGLQETKVHDDEFPIELVNEIGYHCEFWGQKGHYGVALLSKKKPLEVSKGFLKDTDEDQKRFIQGRYKFKNSDILILNGYFPQGENRNHETKFPKKVKFYKDLKSHIKKLQKSSSNIIVMGDFNVAPSGKDIGIGENNAKRWLRDGKCAFLPEEIEMWNSIRDLGFVDSWRLQNPDEDSIYSWFDYRSRMFNDNPKRGLRIDHIMVSDNLTGSIKSTGISYEARALEKPSDHCPIWIDLK
;
A
#
# COMPACT_ATOMS: atom_id res chain seq x y z
N MET A 1 15.98 -9.37 -0.22
CA MET A 1 14.54 -9.62 0.09
C MET A 1 13.71 -8.63 -0.67
N LYS A 2 12.89 -9.14 -1.59
CA LYS A 2 12.01 -8.25 -2.38
C LYS A 2 10.60 -8.25 -1.81
N ILE A 3 10.06 -7.05 -1.60
CA ILE A 3 8.73 -6.84 -1.00
C ILE A 3 7.92 -5.97 -1.96
N ILE A 4 6.68 -6.38 -2.21
CA ILE A 4 5.73 -5.66 -3.07
C ILE A 4 4.53 -5.21 -2.25
N SER A 5 4.04 -4.01 -2.52
CA SER A 5 2.71 -3.54 -2.13
C SER A 5 1.87 -3.35 -3.38
N PHE A 6 0.65 -3.88 -3.36
CA PHE A 6 -0.24 -3.82 -4.52
C PHE A 6 -1.73 -3.78 -4.14
N ASN A 7 -2.37 -2.66 -4.39
CA ASN A 7 -3.84 -2.62 -4.39
C ASN A 7 -4.35 -3.34 -5.65
N ILE A 8 -4.74 -4.61 -5.48
CA ILE A 8 -5.14 -5.49 -6.58
C ILE A 8 -6.55 -5.21 -7.11
N ASN A 9 -7.36 -4.46 -6.34
CA ASN A 9 -8.73 -4.14 -6.70
C ASN A 9 -9.56 -5.37 -7.14
N SER A 10 -9.69 -6.36 -6.26
CA SER A 10 -10.26 -7.71 -6.41
C SER A 10 -9.28 -8.78 -6.88
N ILE A 11 -8.88 -9.64 -5.95
CA ILE A 11 -7.95 -10.76 -6.22
C ILE A 11 -8.52 -11.77 -7.23
N ARG A 12 -9.84 -12.01 -7.19
CA ARG A 12 -10.51 -12.96 -8.11
C ARG A 12 -10.60 -12.44 -9.55
N ALA A 13 -10.55 -11.11 -9.73
CA ALA A 13 -10.63 -10.52 -11.05
C ALA A 13 -9.26 -10.41 -11.74
N ARG A 14 -8.15 -10.54 -10.99
CA ARG A 14 -6.80 -10.22 -11.46
C ARG A 14 -5.72 -11.25 -11.09
N PRO A 15 -6.00 -12.56 -11.22
CA PRO A 15 -5.00 -13.60 -10.96
C PRO A 15 -3.77 -13.43 -11.88
N HIS A 16 -4.00 -13.08 -13.14
CA HIS A 16 -2.94 -12.81 -14.13
C HIS A 16 -1.93 -11.75 -13.73
N GLN A 17 -2.34 -10.75 -12.91
CA GLN A 17 -1.40 -9.76 -12.38
C GLN A 17 -0.53 -10.34 -11.26
N LEU A 18 -1.03 -11.28 -10.46
CA LEU A 18 -0.22 -11.99 -9.47
C LEU A 18 0.78 -12.93 -10.15
N GLU A 19 0.36 -13.62 -11.20
CA GLU A 19 1.24 -14.45 -12.04
C GLU A 19 2.35 -13.61 -12.65
N TYR A 20 2.00 -12.45 -13.24
CA TYR A 20 3.00 -11.52 -13.78
C TYR A 20 4.00 -11.06 -12.72
N ILE A 21 3.53 -10.70 -11.52
CA ILE A 21 4.38 -10.28 -10.41
C ILE A 21 5.33 -11.42 -10.00
N ARG A 22 4.84 -12.67 -9.90
CA ARG A 22 5.67 -13.85 -9.62
C ARG A 22 6.76 -14.00 -10.66
N ASP A 23 6.40 -13.98 -11.95
CA ASP A 23 7.29 -14.35 -13.06
C ASP A 23 8.34 -13.28 -13.37
N HIS A 24 8.02 -12.01 -13.17
CA HIS A 24 8.89 -10.90 -13.58
C HIS A 24 9.55 -10.17 -12.42
N LEU A 25 8.92 -10.15 -11.26
CA LEU A 25 9.45 -9.44 -10.09
C LEU A 25 9.96 -10.40 -9.01
N ASP A 26 9.45 -11.63 -8.95
CA ASP A 26 9.86 -12.71 -8.04
C ASP A 26 9.99 -12.27 -6.57
N PRO A 27 8.97 -11.66 -5.95
CA PRO A 27 9.05 -11.14 -4.60
C PRO A 27 9.06 -12.24 -3.54
N ASP A 28 9.68 -11.94 -2.39
CA ASP A 28 9.59 -12.78 -1.19
C ASP A 28 8.28 -12.57 -0.43
N VAL A 29 7.76 -11.33 -0.46
CA VAL A 29 6.49 -10.95 0.20
C VAL A 29 5.71 -9.99 -0.69
N ILE A 30 4.39 -10.21 -0.78
CA ILE A 30 3.43 -9.32 -1.45
C ILE A 30 2.35 -8.92 -0.44
N GLY A 31 2.20 -7.63 -0.18
CA GLY A 31 1.05 -7.09 0.56
C GLY A 31 -0.02 -6.63 -0.42
N LEU A 32 -1.19 -7.22 -0.30
CA LEU A 32 -2.35 -6.88 -1.13
C LEU A 32 -3.32 -6.00 -0.36
N GLN A 33 -3.94 -5.05 -1.07
CA GLN A 33 -5.06 -4.26 -0.61
C GLN A 33 -6.24 -4.44 -1.57
N GLU A 34 -7.45 -4.20 -1.10
CA GLU A 34 -8.70 -4.41 -1.83
C GLU A 34 -8.87 -5.81 -2.42
N THR A 35 -8.66 -6.84 -1.60
CA THR A 35 -8.90 -8.22 -2.04
C THR A 35 -10.36 -8.48 -2.40
N LYS A 36 -11.31 -7.73 -1.78
CA LYS A 36 -12.77 -7.71 -2.06
C LYS A 36 -13.44 -9.08 -1.99
N VAL A 37 -12.94 -9.94 -1.15
CA VAL A 37 -13.43 -11.31 -0.96
C VAL A 37 -13.52 -11.62 0.54
N HIS A 38 -14.58 -12.33 0.96
CA HIS A 38 -14.70 -12.84 2.32
C HIS A 38 -13.67 -13.95 2.59
N ASP A 39 -13.30 -14.14 3.84
CA ASP A 39 -12.28 -15.14 4.21
C ASP A 39 -12.65 -16.55 3.71
N ASP A 40 -13.92 -16.95 3.81
CA ASP A 40 -14.40 -18.27 3.35
C ASP A 40 -14.30 -18.48 1.83
N GLU A 41 -14.21 -17.40 1.06
CA GLU A 41 -14.13 -17.41 -0.40
C GLU A 41 -12.74 -16.98 -0.91
N PHE A 42 -11.76 -16.83 -0.03
CA PHE A 42 -10.43 -16.42 -0.43
C PHE A 42 -9.78 -17.49 -1.32
N PRO A 43 -9.20 -17.14 -2.48
CA PRO A 43 -8.69 -18.11 -3.46
C PRO A 43 -7.32 -18.68 -3.02
N ILE A 44 -7.31 -19.46 -1.94
CA ILE A 44 -6.09 -20.04 -1.33
C ILE A 44 -5.36 -20.93 -2.33
N GLU A 45 -6.11 -21.75 -3.09
CA GLU A 45 -5.56 -22.68 -4.08
C GLU A 45 -4.77 -21.94 -5.15
N LEU A 46 -5.34 -20.88 -5.74
CA LEU A 46 -4.65 -20.01 -6.70
C LEU A 46 -3.33 -19.45 -6.13
N VAL A 47 -3.37 -19.00 -4.88
CA VAL A 47 -2.16 -18.42 -4.24
C VAL A 47 -1.09 -19.50 -4.01
N ASN A 48 -1.50 -20.72 -3.62
CA ASN A 48 -0.60 -21.85 -3.44
C ASN A 48 -0.01 -22.31 -4.78
N GLU A 49 -0.81 -22.37 -5.85
CA GLU A 49 -0.35 -22.74 -7.20
C GLU A 49 0.74 -21.78 -7.74
N ILE A 50 0.65 -20.50 -7.41
CA ILE A 50 1.70 -19.54 -7.77
C ILE A 50 2.89 -19.55 -6.79
N GLY A 51 2.93 -20.47 -5.82
CA GLY A 51 4.07 -20.72 -4.96
C GLY A 51 4.15 -19.86 -3.69
N TYR A 52 3.04 -19.28 -3.23
CA TYR A 52 3.00 -18.45 -2.03
C TYR A 52 2.09 -19.05 -0.94
N HIS A 53 2.49 -18.90 0.31
CA HIS A 53 1.61 -18.98 1.46
C HIS A 53 0.81 -17.68 1.56
N CYS A 54 -0.43 -17.73 2.05
CA CYS A 54 -1.24 -16.55 2.26
C CYS A 54 -1.78 -16.43 3.68
N GLU A 55 -1.73 -15.20 4.18
CA GLU A 55 -2.43 -14.74 5.37
C GLU A 55 -3.33 -13.60 4.93
N PHE A 56 -4.59 -13.62 5.29
CA PHE A 56 -5.58 -12.67 4.78
C PHE A 56 -6.60 -12.29 5.83
N TRP A 57 -7.22 -11.14 5.65
CA TRP A 57 -8.34 -10.65 6.43
C TRP A 57 -9.30 -9.94 5.49
N GLY A 58 -10.34 -10.65 5.09
CA GLY A 58 -11.21 -10.31 3.99
C GLY A 58 -12.58 -9.79 4.41
N GLN A 59 -13.22 -9.10 3.48
CA GLN A 59 -14.59 -8.63 3.59
C GLN A 59 -15.27 -8.70 2.23
N LYS A 60 -16.50 -9.19 2.19
CA LYS A 60 -17.24 -9.37 0.94
C LYS A 60 -17.46 -8.05 0.20
N GLY A 61 -17.05 -8.03 -1.08
CA GLY A 61 -17.32 -6.94 -2.01
C GLY A 61 -16.48 -5.67 -1.84
N HIS A 62 -15.96 -5.44 -0.65
CA HIS A 62 -15.18 -4.24 -0.31
C HIS A 62 -14.01 -4.59 0.58
N TYR A 63 -12.98 -3.70 0.61
CA TYR A 63 -11.82 -3.82 1.51
C TYR A 63 -11.06 -5.15 1.36
N GLY A 64 -10.52 -5.64 2.45
CA GLY A 64 -9.73 -6.86 2.51
C GLY A 64 -8.25 -6.60 2.23
N VAL A 65 -7.39 -7.22 3.05
CA VAL A 65 -5.94 -7.17 2.94
C VAL A 65 -5.36 -8.57 3.02
N ALA A 66 -4.19 -8.79 2.40
CA ALA A 66 -3.50 -10.05 2.49
C ALA A 66 -1.97 -9.84 2.48
N LEU A 67 -1.27 -10.82 3.04
CA LEU A 67 0.17 -11.02 2.91
C LEU A 67 0.42 -12.36 2.22
N LEU A 68 0.99 -12.33 1.02
CA LEU A 68 1.44 -13.52 0.32
C LEU A 68 2.95 -13.62 0.50
N SER A 69 3.50 -14.79 0.78
CA SER A 69 4.94 -14.94 1.02
C SER A 69 5.47 -16.31 0.63
N LYS A 70 6.70 -16.38 0.09
CA LYS A 70 7.38 -17.65 -0.23
C LYS A 70 7.63 -18.48 1.02
N LYS A 71 7.89 -17.83 2.16
CA LYS A 71 8.09 -18.48 3.46
C LYS A 71 7.00 -18.02 4.41
N LYS A 72 6.47 -18.94 5.21
CA LYS A 72 5.47 -18.61 6.23
C LYS A 72 6.02 -17.52 7.17
N PRO A 73 5.20 -16.53 7.55
CA PRO A 73 5.57 -15.57 8.58
C PRO A 73 5.77 -16.29 9.93
N LEU A 74 6.61 -15.71 10.78
CA LEU A 74 6.82 -16.20 12.16
C LEU A 74 5.62 -15.87 13.06
N GLU A 75 4.97 -14.74 12.76
CA GLU A 75 3.83 -14.22 13.50
C GLU A 75 2.96 -13.39 12.57
N VAL A 76 1.65 -13.44 12.75
CA VAL A 76 0.68 -12.61 12.02
C VAL A 76 -0.31 -12.01 12.99
N SER A 77 -0.69 -10.76 12.77
CA SER A 77 -1.88 -10.19 13.41
C SER A 77 -2.72 -9.40 12.42
N LYS A 78 -4.03 -9.38 12.66
CA LYS A 78 -5.06 -8.78 11.80
C LYS A 78 -5.75 -7.66 12.55
N GLY A 79 -5.93 -6.51 11.93
CA GLY A 79 -6.52 -5.33 12.54
C GLY A 79 -5.66 -4.66 13.60
N PHE A 80 -6.17 -3.58 14.16
CA PHE A 80 -5.60 -2.93 15.33
C PHE A 80 -6.20 -3.52 16.61
N LEU A 81 -5.53 -3.34 17.74
CA LEU A 81 -5.93 -3.94 19.03
C LEU A 81 -7.40 -3.70 19.45
N LYS A 82 -8.00 -2.61 18.94
CA LYS A 82 -9.39 -2.23 19.27
C LYS A 82 -10.39 -2.54 18.17
N ASP A 83 -9.92 -3.13 17.07
CA ASP A 83 -10.80 -3.49 15.96
C ASP A 83 -11.65 -4.70 16.37
N THR A 84 -12.87 -4.69 15.89
CA THR A 84 -13.88 -5.74 16.08
C THR A 84 -14.22 -6.39 14.74
N ASP A 85 -15.02 -7.45 14.74
CA ASP A 85 -15.47 -8.11 13.52
C ASP A 85 -16.34 -7.21 12.62
N GLU A 86 -16.93 -6.15 13.19
CA GLU A 86 -17.71 -5.16 12.43
C GLU A 86 -16.85 -4.10 11.74
N ASP A 87 -15.57 -3.97 12.12
CA ASP A 87 -14.66 -3.00 11.52
C ASP A 87 -14.24 -3.42 10.11
N GLN A 88 -13.88 -2.40 9.30
CA GLN A 88 -13.42 -2.62 7.93
C GLN A 88 -12.08 -3.36 7.93
N LYS A 89 -11.97 -4.42 7.15
CA LYS A 89 -10.78 -5.28 7.07
C LYS A 89 -9.68 -4.60 6.24
N ARG A 90 -8.86 -3.74 6.89
CA ARG A 90 -7.93 -2.82 6.24
C ARG A 90 -6.47 -2.96 6.64
N PHE A 91 -6.16 -3.78 7.64
CA PHE A 91 -4.80 -3.85 8.18
C PHE A 91 -4.42 -5.27 8.55
N ILE A 92 -3.24 -5.70 8.12
CA ILE A 92 -2.63 -6.98 8.48
C ILE A 92 -1.12 -6.77 8.61
N GLN A 93 -0.49 -7.43 9.57
CA GLN A 93 0.96 -7.42 9.71
C GLN A 93 1.53 -8.83 9.83
N GLY A 94 2.76 -9.01 9.35
CA GLY A 94 3.50 -10.26 9.45
C GLY A 94 4.95 -10.01 9.85
N ARG A 95 5.50 -10.90 10.69
CA ARG A 95 6.92 -10.93 11.06
C ARG A 95 7.64 -11.98 10.23
N TYR A 96 8.73 -11.61 9.61
CA TYR A 96 9.50 -12.47 8.72
C TYR A 96 10.97 -12.51 9.12
N LYS A 97 11.66 -13.62 8.81
CA LYS A 97 13.12 -13.67 8.94
C LYS A 97 13.78 -12.77 7.89
N PHE A 98 14.72 -11.95 8.35
CA PHE A 98 15.52 -11.08 7.51
C PHE A 98 16.98 -11.12 8.01
N LYS A 99 17.86 -11.81 7.27
CA LYS A 99 19.26 -12.06 7.66
C LYS A 99 19.35 -12.66 9.08
N ASN A 100 20.07 -12.01 9.97
CA ASN A 100 20.27 -12.43 11.36
C ASN A 100 19.22 -11.82 12.33
N SER A 101 18.17 -11.17 11.80
CA SER A 101 17.12 -10.52 12.56
C SER A 101 15.75 -10.84 11.98
N ASP A 102 14.74 -10.19 12.50
CA ASP A 102 13.38 -10.22 11.97
C ASP A 102 13.03 -8.86 11.38
N ILE A 103 12.11 -8.87 10.42
CA ILE A 103 11.49 -7.68 9.85
C ILE A 103 9.98 -7.78 10.04
N LEU A 104 9.37 -6.69 10.46
CA LEU A 104 7.94 -6.59 10.63
C LEU A 104 7.34 -5.79 9.48
N ILE A 105 6.44 -6.41 8.72
CA ILE A 105 5.77 -5.81 7.57
C ILE A 105 4.33 -5.50 7.94
N LEU A 106 3.98 -4.22 7.90
CA LEU A 106 2.66 -3.68 8.16
C LEU A 106 2.02 -3.34 6.83
N ASN A 107 0.97 -4.04 6.45
CA ASN A 107 0.26 -3.84 5.19
C ASN A 107 -1.11 -3.21 5.44
N GLY A 108 -1.36 -2.02 4.90
CA GLY A 108 -2.57 -1.25 5.13
C GLY A 108 -3.30 -0.82 3.86
N TYR A 109 -4.62 -0.90 3.89
CA TYR A 109 -5.53 -0.22 2.97
C TYR A 109 -6.15 0.98 3.68
N PHE A 110 -5.49 2.13 3.56
CA PHE A 110 -5.90 3.34 4.27
C PHE A 110 -7.21 3.88 3.70
N PRO A 111 -8.16 4.34 4.53
CA PRO A 111 -9.41 4.89 4.02
C PRO A 111 -9.19 6.07 3.07
N GLN A 112 -9.91 6.08 1.95
CA GLN A 112 -9.78 7.13 0.94
C GLN A 112 -10.30 8.49 1.43
N GLY A 113 -11.36 8.50 2.27
CA GLY A 113 -11.89 9.73 2.90
C GLY A 113 -12.93 10.47 2.07
N GLU A 114 -12.91 10.34 0.76
CA GLU A 114 -13.78 10.97 -0.25
C GLU A 114 -13.66 12.50 -0.30
N ASN A 115 -14.10 13.19 0.75
CA ASN A 115 -14.05 14.63 0.88
C ASN A 115 -13.87 15.01 2.35
N ARG A 116 -13.15 16.12 2.63
CA ARG A 116 -12.91 16.59 4.02
C ARG A 116 -14.18 16.78 4.84
N ASN A 117 -15.28 17.11 4.19
CA ASN A 117 -16.58 17.36 4.83
C ASN A 117 -17.45 16.10 4.90
N HIS A 118 -16.96 14.94 4.45
CA HIS A 118 -17.72 13.70 4.50
C HIS A 118 -17.86 13.21 5.95
N GLU A 119 -19.08 13.17 6.46
CA GLU A 119 -19.41 12.94 7.88
C GLU A 119 -18.83 11.63 8.48
N THR A 120 -18.63 10.60 7.66
CA THR A 120 -18.18 9.29 8.14
C THR A 120 -16.85 8.85 7.54
N LYS A 121 -16.59 9.06 6.24
CA LYS A 121 -15.41 8.51 5.56
C LYS A 121 -14.13 9.25 5.94
N PHE A 122 -14.18 10.58 6.02
CA PHE A 122 -13.02 11.36 6.43
C PHE A 122 -12.64 11.12 7.90
N PRO A 123 -13.56 11.13 8.88
CA PRO A 123 -13.24 10.72 10.24
C PRO A 123 -12.65 9.30 10.36
N LYS A 124 -13.11 8.34 9.55
CA LYS A 124 -12.50 6.99 9.51
C LYS A 124 -11.06 7.03 9.03
N LYS A 125 -10.73 7.88 8.05
CA LYS A 125 -9.35 8.09 7.61
C LYS A 125 -8.48 8.64 8.73
N VAL A 126 -8.92 9.70 9.38
CA VAL A 126 -8.22 10.30 10.53
C VAL A 126 -7.98 9.26 11.65
N LYS A 127 -9.04 8.49 12.00
CA LYS A 127 -8.94 7.42 13.00
C LYS A 127 -7.89 6.39 12.61
N PHE A 128 -7.89 5.91 11.37
CA PHE A 128 -6.95 4.88 10.90
C PHE A 128 -5.49 5.34 11.04
N TYR A 129 -5.16 6.56 10.62
CA TYR A 129 -3.80 7.12 10.78
C TYR A 129 -3.41 7.25 12.25
N LYS A 130 -4.34 7.67 13.12
CA LYS A 130 -4.11 7.78 14.57
C LYS A 130 -3.86 6.41 15.21
N ASP A 131 -4.63 5.41 14.83
CA ASP A 131 -4.50 4.04 15.36
C ASP A 131 -3.18 3.42 14.88
N LEU A 132 -2.85 3.56 13.59
CA LEU A 132 -1.58 3.11 13.04
C LEU A 132 -0.39 3.77 13.75
N LYS A 133 -0.42 5.08 13.92
CA LYS A 133 0.63 5.83 14.65
C LYS A 133 0.83 5.28 16.07
N SER A 134 -0.27 5.03 16.78
CA SER A 134 -0.23 4.48 18.14
C SER A 134 0.30 3.05 18.14
N HIS A 135 -0.07 2.25 17.14
CA HIS A 135 0.38 0.88 16.95
C HIS A 135 1.89 0.82 16.68
N ILE A 136 2.38 1.61 15.74
CA ILE A 136 3.82 1.70 15.41
C ILE A 136 4.64 2.06 16.65
N LYS A 137 4.23 3.06 17.44
CA LYS A 137 4.93 3.44 18.68
C LYS A 137 5.05 2.29 19.68
N LYS A 138 4.09 1.38 19.72
CA LYS A 138 4.18 0.17 20.55
C LYS A 138 5.17 -0.83 19.98
N LEU A 139 5.12 -1.07 18.67
CA LEU A 139 6.00 -2.01 17.99
C LEU A 139 7.47 -1.59 18.06
N GLN A 140 7.77 -0.29 17.97
CA GLN A 140 9.13 0.26 18.07
C GLN A 140 9.82 -0.02 19.40
N LYS A 141 9.08 -0.40 20.45
CA LYS A 141 9.66 -0.80 21.75
C LYS A 141 10.35 -2.17 21.69
N SER A 142 9.97 -3.02 20.74
CA SER A 142 10.45 -4.40 20.60
C SER A 142 10.99 -4.76 19.22
N SER A 143 10.81 -3.89 18.23
CA SER A 143 11.23 -4.13 16.86
C SER A 143 11.81 -2.86 16.25
N SER A 144 13.00 -2.96 15.67
CA SER A 144 13.67 -1.86 14.98
C SER A 144 13.47 -1.91 13.46
N ASN A 145 13.32 -3.12 12.88
CA ASN A 145 13.15 -3.31 11.45
C ASN A 145 11.66 -3.36 11.12
N ILE A 146 11.09 -2.23 10.77
CA ILE A 146 9.67 -2.10 10.46
C ILE A 146 9.51 -1.52 9.05
N ILE A 147 8.61 -2.14 8.27
CA ILE A 147 8.12 -1.60 7.00
C ILE A 147 6.63 -1.31 7.15
N VAL A 148 6.20 -0.12 6.75
CA VAL A 148 4.79 0.24 6.61
C VAL A 148 4.52 0.42 5.12
N MET A 149 3.66 -0.40 4.57
CA MET A 149 3.34 -0.36 3.14
C MET A 149 1.85 -0.44 2.88
N GLY A 150 1.45 -0.04 1.69
CA GLY A 150 0.06 -0.13 1.27
C GLY A 150 -0.40 1.00 0.38
N ASP A 151 -1.70 1.03 0.15
CA ASP A 151 -2.41 2.16 -0.44
C ASP A 151 -2.75 3.16 0.68
N PHE A 152 -1.92 4.20 0.79
CA PHE A 152 -2.09 5.26 1.80
C PHE A 152 -3.19 6.24 1.43
N ASN A 153 -3.64 6.23 0.18
CA ASN A 153 -4.59 7.21 -0.35
C ASN A 153 -4.17 8.67 -0.12
N VAL A 154 -2.85 8.93 -0.10
CA VAL A 154 -2.26 10.26 0.06
C VAL A 154 -1.07 10.43 -0.88
N ALA A 155 -1.08 11.51 -1.67
CA ALA A 155 0.06 12.02 -2.43
C ALA A 155 0.73 13.13 -1.59
N PRO A 156 1.88 12.86 -0.93
CA PRO A 156 2.40 13.71 0.14
C PRO A 156 3.12 14.97 -0.34
N SER A 157 3.44 15.08 -1.62
CA SER A 157 4.15 16.24 -2.18
C SER A 157 3.65 16.60 -3.58
N GLY A 158 4.00 17.81 -4.06
CA GLY A 158 3.66 18.23 -5.41
C GLY A 158 4.21 17.29 -6.50
N LYS A 159 5.36 16.65 -6.26
CA LYS A 159 5.97 15.66 -7.16
C LYS A 159 5.14 14.36 -7.28
N ASP A 160 4.19 14.14 -6.39
CA ASP A 160 3.32 12.97 -6.34
C ASP A 160 1.95 13.22 -6.99
N ILE A 161 1.73 14.45 -7.52
CA ILE A 161 0.44 14.93 -8.03
C ILE A 161 0.53 15.26 -9.52
N GLY A 162 0.22 14.28 -10.36
CA GLY A 162 0.30 14.41 -11.83
C GLY A 162 -1.04 14.54 -12.55
N ILE A 163 -2.11 14.96 -11.86
CA ILE A 163 -3.44 15.11 -12.48
C ILE A 163 -3.63 16.43 -13.23
N GLY A 164 -2.58 17.26 -13.32
CA GLY A 164 -2.59 18.58 -13.89
C GLY A 164 -3.03 19.67 -12.91
N GLU A 165 -2.42 20.85 -13.04
CA GLU A 165 -2.56 21.96 -12.09
C GLU A 165 -4.01 22.40 -11.85
N ASN A 166 -4.80 22.55 -12.92
CA ASN A 166 -6.19 22.96 -12.83
C ASN A 166 -7.07 21.94 -12.06
N ASN A 167 -6.81 20.63 -12.28
CA ASN A 167 -7.50 19.57 -11.55
C ASN A 167 -7.08 19.56 -10.07
N ALA A 168 -5.80 19.71 -9.80
CA ALA A 168 -5.28 19.76 -8.43
C ALA A 168 -5.88 20.94 -7.65
N LYS A 169 -5.89 22.15 -8.23
CA LYS A 169 -6.54 23.33 -7.65
C LYS A 169 -8.02 23.10 -7.37
N ARG A 170 -8.74 22.48 -8.31
CA ARG A 170 -10.14 22.15 -8.16
C ARG A 170 -10.36 21.16 -7.00
N TRP A 171 -9.57 20.07 -6.92
CA TRP A 171 -9.71 19.09 -5.84
C TRP A 171 -9.48 19.71 -4.47
N LEU A 172 -8.47 20.56 -4.32
CA LEU A 172 -8.20 21.29 -3.08
C LEU A 172 -9.35 22.21 -2.69
N ARG A 173 -9.86 23.01 -3.65
CA ARG A 173 -10.99 23.91 -3.42
C ARG A 173 -12.24 23.15 -3.00
N ASP A 174 -12.51 22.02 -3.67
CA ASP A 174 -13.70 21.20 -3.44
C ASP A 174 -13.53 20.27 -2.21
N GLY A 175 -12.39 20.29 -1.54
CA GLY A 175 -12.09 19.46 -0.37
C GLY A 175 -11.93 17.97 -0.67
N LYS A 176 -11.65 17.61 -1.92
CA LYS A 176 -11.50 16.21 -2.34
C LYS A 176 -10.20 15.60 -1.78
N CYS A 177 -10.32 14.42 -1.18
CA CYS A 177 -9.21 13.69 -0.61
C CYS A 177 -8.22 13.20 -1.67
N ALA A 178 -6.98 13.15 -1.30
CA ALA A 178 -5.75 12.50 -1.74
C ALA A 178 -4.49 13.35 -1.44
N PHE A 179 -4.62 14.68 -1.28
CA PHE A 179 -3.48 15.58 -1.01
C PHE A 179 -3.92 16.88 -0.30
N LEU A 180 -4.96 16.80 0.52
CA LEU A 180 -5.33 17.90 1.41
C LEU A 180 -4.22 18.15 2.43
N PRO A 181 -3.98 19.39 2.86
CA PRO A 181 -2.95 19.70 3.86
C PRO A 181 -3.01 18.79 5.10
N GLU A 182 -4.21 18.56 5.63
CA GLU A 182 -4.42 17.67 6.78
C GLU A 182 -4.11 16.19 6.48
N GLU A 183 -4.26 15.74 5.24
CA GLU A 183 -3.85 14.38 4.82
C GLU A 183 -2.33 14.26 4.75
N ILE A 184 -1.66 15.28 4.24
CA ILE A 184 -0.20 15.36 4.22
C ILE A 184 0.36 15.38 5.64
N GLU A 185 -0.27 16.11 6.57
CA GLU A 185 0.08 16.10 7.99
C GLU A 185 -0.07 14.70 8.62
N MET A 186 -1.15 13.99 8.31
CA MET A 186 -1.34 12.60 8.75
C MET A 186 -0.23 11.69 8.22
N TRP A 187 0.11 11.77 6.93
CA TRP A 187 1.20 11.02 6.32
C TRP A 187 2.56 11.36 6.99
N ASN A 188 2.86 12.66 7.14
CA ASN A 188 4.06 13.13 7.82
C ASN A 188 4.14 12.62 9.26
N SER A 189 3.01 12.49 9.95
CA SER A 189 2.98 12.00 11.33
C SER A 189 3.43 10.54 11.48
N ILE A 190 3.37 9.74 10.39
CA ILE A 190 3.97 8.40 10.33
C ILE A 190 5.46 8.50 10.01
N ARG A 191 5.84 9.30 9.01
CA ARG A 191 7.24 9.57 8.65
C ARG A 191 8.05 10.04 9.88
N ASP A 192 7.50 10.94 10.65
CA ASP A 192 8.16 11.54 11.83
C ASP A 192 8.35 10.57 13.01
N LEU A 193 7.89 9.32 12.87
CA LEU A 193 8.23 8.21 13.77
C LEU A 193 9.58 7.54 13.41
N GLY A 194 10.36 8.10 12.50
CA GLY A 194 11.62 7.54 12.02
C GLY A 194 11.43 6.60 10.82
N PHE A 195 10.55 7.00 9.89
CA PHE A 195 10.35 6.29 8.63
C PHE A 195 10.73 7.14 7.43
N VAL A 196 11.23 6.48 6.40
CA VAL A 196 11.61 7.08 5.13
C VAL A 196 10.79 6.44 4.00
N ASP A 197 10.24 7.24 3.10
CA ASP A 197 9.65 6.77 1.84
C ASP A 197 10.77 6.22 0.96
N SER A 198 10.80 4.91 0.81
CA SER A 198 11.89 4.20 0.14
C SER A 198 12.05 4.59 -1.33
N TRP A 199 10.92 4.81 -2.03
CA TRP A 199 10.95 5.20 -3.43
C TRP A 199 11.47 6.64 -3.59
N ARG A 200 10.95 7.58 -2.80
CA ARG A 200 11.37 8.98 -2.84
C ARG A 200 12.82 9.18 -2.42
N LEU A 201 13.33 8.36 -1.50
CA LEU A 201 14.75 8.37 -1.11
C LEU A 201 15.67 8.09 -2.31
N GLN A 202 15.31 7.15 -3.18
CA GLN A 202 16.10 6.80 -4.36
C GLN A 202 15.79 7.64 -5.60
N ASN A 203 14.63 8.29 -5.64
CA ASN A 203 14.16 9.09 -6.76
C ASN A 203 13.72 10.49 -6.28
N PRO A 204 14.64 11.30 -5.72
CA PRO A 204 14.29 12.54 -5.03
C PRO A 204 13.67 13.60 -5.94
N ASP A 205 14.05 13.59 -7.23
CA ASP A 205 13.62 14.59 -8.21
C ASP A 205 12.55 14.09 -9.19
N GLU A 206 12.19 12.80 -9.13
CA GLU A 206 11.19 12.22 -10.03
C GLU A 206 9.78 12.76 -9.74
N ASP A 207 9.11 13.32 -10.74
CA ASP A 207 7.80 13.95 -10.64
C ASP A 207 6.80 13.51 -11.73
N SER A 208 7.15 12.45 -12.48
CA SER A 208 6.37 11.93 -13.61
C SER A 208 5.90 10.48 -13.44
N ILE A 209 6.31 9.83 -12.34
CA ILE A 209 5.99 8.43 -12.04
C ILE A 209 4.98 8.34 -10.91
N TYR A 210 3.85 7.72 -11.19
CA TYR A 210 2.71 7.60 -10.29
C TYR A 210 2.33 6.15 -10.08
N SER A 211 1.60 5.86 -8.98
CA SER A 211 1.16 4.50 -8.65
C SER A 211 -0.32 4.25 -8.94
N TRP A 212 -1.14 5.29 -9.08
CA TRP A 212 -2.57 5.20 -9.32
C TRP A 212 -3.02 6.05 -10.52
N PHE A 213 -3.95 5.48 -11.31
CA PHE A 213 -4.47 6.09 -12.53
C PHE A 213 -5.97 5.85 -12.65
N ASP A 214 -6.76 6.92 -12.60
CA ASP A 214 -8.23 6.83 -12.71
C ASP A 214 -8.66 6.15 -14.02
N TYR A 215 -9.41 5.07 -13.93
CA TYR A 215 -9.95 4.35 -15.10
C TYR A 215 -10.85 5.20 -15.98
N ARG A 216 -11.70 6.05 -15.37
CA ARG A 216 -12.71 6.81 -16.10
C ARG A 216 -12.10 7.85 -17.03
N SER A 217 -11.02 8.45 -16.60
CA SER A 217 -10.30 9.47 -17.37
C SER A 217 -9.15 8.91 -18.20
N ARG A 218 -8.93 7.58 -18.17
CA ARG A 218 -7.90 6.88 -18.95
C ARG A 218 -6.48 7.45 -18.77
N MET A 219 -6.20 8.06 -17.64
CA MET A 219 -4.97 8.82 -17.35
C MET A 219 -3.67 8.03 -17.59
N PHE A 220 -3.71 6.68 -17.46
CA PHE A 220 -2.56 5.83 -17.76
C PHE A 220 -2.14 5.86 -19.23
N ASN A 221 -3.07 6.10 -20.15
CA ASN A 221 -2.82 6.13 -21.58
C ASN A 221 -2.41 7.52 -22.09
N ASP A 222 -2.43 8.54 -21.25
CA ASP A 222 -2.00 9.87 -21.59
C ASP A 222 -0.46 9.94 -21.81
N ASN A 223 -0.03 10.91 -22.60
CA ASN A 223 1.39 11.22 -22.76
C ASN A 223 1.62 12.74 -22.58
N PRO A 224 2.25 13.21 -21.48
CA PRO A 224 2.71 12.39 -20.34
C PRO A 224 1.54 11.76 -19.55
N LYS A 225 1.81 10.65 -18.87
CA LYS A 225 0.82 9.99 -18.01
C LYS A 225 0.39 10.92 -16.88
N ARG A 226 -0.91 10.85 -16.51
CA ARG A 226 -1.47 11.67 -15.42
C ARG A 226 -2.00 10.78 -14.31
N GLY A 227 -1.43 10.87 -13.13
CA GLY A 227 -1.79 10.01 -12.00
C GLY A 227 -1.47 10.64 -10.66
N LEU A 228 -1.58 9.82 -9.62
CA LEU A 228 -1.16 10.15 -8.27
C LEU A 228 -0.23 9.06 -7.75
N ARG A 229 0.79 9.41 -6.99
CA ARG A 229 1.55 8.42 -6.22
C ARG A 229 1.00 8.38 -4.80
N ILE A 230 0.13 7.41 -4.55
CA ILE A 230 -0.60 7.22 -3.28
C ILE A 230 -0.32 5.89 -2.60
N ASP A 231 0.41 5.01 -3.27
CA ASP A 231 0.93 3.77 -2.71
C ASP A 231 2.37 4.01 -2.25
N HIS A 232 2.70 3.56 -1.03
CA HIS A 232 4.01 3.80 -0.44
C HIS A 232 4.56 2.55 0.24
N ILE A 233 5.91 2.46 0.27
CA ILE A 233 6.65 1.55 1.14
C ILE A 233 7.59 2.42 1.99
N MET A 234 7.21 2.61 3.24
CA MET A 234 8.00 3.35 4.22
C MET A 234 8.82 2.37 5.04
N VAL A 235 10.11 2.60 5.15
CA VAL A 235 11.02 1.78 5.93
C VAL A 235 11.53 2.55 7.14
N SER A 236 11.73 1.88 8.28
CA SER A 236 12.40 2.47 9.42
C SER A 236 13.82 2.91 9.06
N ASP A 237 14.32 4.01 9.64
CA ASP A 237 15.59 4.66 9.29
C ASP A 237 16.77 3.70 9.23
N ASN A 238 16.84 2.73 10.15
CA ASN A 238 17.90 1.72 10.18
C ASN A 238 17.91 0.75 9.00
N LEU A 239 16.81 0.63 8.24
CA LEU A 239 16.73 -0.18 7.03
C LEU A 239 17.18 0.57 5.76
N THR A 240 17.33 1.89 5.80
CA THR A 240 17.67 2.70 4.61
C THR A 240 18.95 2.25 3.92
N GLY A 241 19.99 1.92 4.68
CA GLY A 241 21.24 1.40 4.16
C GLY A 241 21.14 -0.01 3.54
N SER A 242 20.05 -0.72 3.78
CA SER A 242 19.77 -2.04 3.19
C SER A 242 19.01 -1.95 1.87
N ILE A 243 18.50 -0.79 1.48
CA ILE A 243 17.76 -0.62 0.22
C ILE A 243 18.75 -0.80 -0.94
N LYS A 244 18.47 -1.79 -1.79
CA LYS A 244 19.21 -2.04 -3.03
C LYS A 244 18.58 -1.29 -4.20
N SER A 245 17.25 -1.40 -4.33
CA SER A 245 16.48 -0.74 -5.40
C SER A 245 15.00 -0.67 -5.04
N THR A 246 14.28 0.23 -5.73
CA THR A 246 12.83 0.41 -5.62
C THR A 246 12.23 0.60 -7.01
N GLY A 247 10.94 0.39 -7.15
CA GLY A 247 10.27 0.64 -8.42
C GLY A 247 8.75 0.62 -8.34
N ILE A 248 8.14 1.03 -9.45
CA ILE A 248 6.70 1.02 -9.72
C ILE A 248 6.51 0.34 -11.07
N SER A 249 5.78 -0.78 -11.12
CA SER A 249 5.66 -1.58 -12.34
C SER A 249 4.52 -1.09 -13.23
N TYR A 250 4.88 -0.34 -14.26
CA TYR A 250 3.95 0.08 -15.31
C TYR A 250 3.58 -1.08 -16.25
N GLU A 251 4.48 -2.05 -16.40
CA GLU A 251 4.24 -3.24 -17.21
C GLU A 251 3.07 -4.06 -16.64
N ALA A 252 3.03 -4.26 -15.32
CA ALA A 252 1.90 -4.91 -14.66
C ALA A 252 0.59 -4.10 -14.81
N ARG A 253 0.68 -2.75 -14.81
CA ARG A 253 -0.47 -1.86 -15.02
C ARG A 253 -0.95 -1.84 -16.47
N ALA A 254 -0.10 -2.18 -17.42
CA ALA A 254 -0.41 -2.22 -18.84
C ALA A 254 -1.08 -3.53 -19.31
N LEU A 255 -1.21 -4.53 -18.44
CA LEU A 255 -1.89 -5.79 -18.76
C LEU A 255 -3.37 -5.58 -19.07
N GLU A 256 -4.02 -6.61 -19.61
CA GLU A 256 -5.47 -6.57 -19.89
C GLU A 256 -6.26 -6.49 -18.57
N LYS A 257 -7.31 -5.66 -18.51
CA LYS A 257 -8.17 -5.47 -17.32
C LYS A 257 -7.40 -5.32 -15.98
N PRO A 258 -6.38 -4.46 -15.92
CA PRO A 258 -5.50 -4.37 -14.76
C PRO A 258 -6.20 -3.71 -13.57
N SER A 259 -5.53 -3.67 -12.42
CA SER A 259 -5.88 -2.74 -11.34
C SER A 259 -5.68 -1.28 -11.80
N ASP A 260 -6.36 -0.31 -11.20
CA ASP A 260 -6.07 1.12 -11.34
C ASP A 260 -4.77 1.53 -10.64
N HIS A 261 -4.24 0.66 -9.78
CA HIS A 261 -2.92 0.81 -9.15
C HIS A 261 -1.84 0.02 -9.89
N CYS A 262 -0.60 0.48 -9.74
CA CYS A 262 0.61 -0.25 -10.10
C CYS A 262 1.15 -1.00 -8.88
N PRO A 263 1.69 -2.20 -9.02
CA PRO A 263 2.53 -2.79 -7.98
C PRO A 263 3.75 -1.88 -7.73
N ILE A 264 4.02 -1.59 -6.48
CA ILE A 264 5.24 -0.90 -6.05
C ILE A 264 6.12 -1.86 -5.27
N TRP A 265 7.43 -1.70 -5.35
CA TRP A 265 8.35 -2.68 -4.75
C TRP A 265 9.62 -2.06 -4.18
N ILE A 266 10.21 -2.78 -3.23
CA ILE A 266 11.52 -2.56 -2.66
C ILE A 266 12.32 -3.86 -2.66
N ASP A 267 13.59 -3.79 -2.99
CA ASP A 267 14.54 -4.89 -2.83
C ASP A 267 15.56 -4.50 -1.76
N LEU A 268 15.66 -5.31 -0.71
CA LEU A 268 16.60 -5.16 0.39
C LEU A 268 17.77 -6.13 0.22
N LYS A 269 19.00 -5.63 0.47
CA LYS A 269 20.25 -6.42 0.41
C LYS A 269 20.23 -7.56 1.41
#